data_3c0b22e638a29a8c6978f584ae560fe3
#
_entry.id   3c0b22e638a29a8c6978f584ae560fe3
#
_cell.length_a   1.000
_cell.length_b   1.000
_cell.length_c   1.000
_cell.angle_alpha   90.00
_cell.angle_beta   90.00
_cell.angle_gamma   90.00
#
_symmetry.space_group_name_H-M   'P 1'
#
loop_
_entity.id
_entity.type
_entity.pdbx_description
1 polymer ?
#
loop_
_entity_poly.entity_id
_entity_poly.type
_entity_poly.pdbx_seq_one_letter_code
_entity_poly.pdbx_strand_id
1 'polypeptide(L)'
;MSERSRKRIIRIGEVLGVIVLTGVCCMLLLFFSGLIPQSAIKDGCVESAKYFNEHDLFPYLIENQFNTRQDNYSDCILVDIMYHISDDEPVKSSVKASYYQPEYENVNIGLWESLQEEKEPNVDYSRYWHGTLSFLRPLFLVTDIEGARIVFAAIWIVLMLLNMWLMWKQGAKALAICYLAAHIVMQ
;
A
#
# COMPACT_ATOMS: atom_id res chain seq x y z
N MET A 1 -11.73 45.55 1.52
CA MET A 1 -10.82 44.37 1.33
C MET A 1 -10.19 44.55 -0.05
N SER A 2 -8.84 44.50 -0.13
CA SER A 2 -8.17 44.69 -1.43
C SER A 2 -8.39 43.43 -2.32
N GLU A 3 -8.38 43.65 -3.64
CA GLU A 3 -8.53 42.55 -4.61
C GLU A 3 -7.50 41.42 -4.40
N ARG A 4 -6.31 41.80 -3.99
CA ARG A 4 -5.23 40.86 -3.64
C ARG A 4 -5.57 40.00 -2.43
N SER A 5 -6.24 40.55 -1.41
CA SER A 5 -6.71 39.84 -0.24
C SER A 5 -7.81 38.84 -0.59
N ARG A 6 -8.75 39.24 -1.46
CA ARG A 6 -9.83 38.38 -1.93
C ARG A 6 -9.30 37.18 -2.71
N LYS A 7 -8.35 37.38 -3.63
CA LYS A 7 -7.73 36.30 -4.40
C LYS A 7 -6.97 35.31 -3.50
N ARG A 8 -6.31 35.79 -2.43
CA ARG A 8 -5.66 34.92 -1.44
C ARG A 8 -6.66 34.05 -0.66
N ILE A 9 -7.75 34.65 -0.21
CA ILE A 9 -8.80 33.93 0.54
C ILE A 9 -9.41 32.82 -0.35
N ILE A 10 -9.72 33.14 -1.62
CA ILE A 10 -10.23 32.16 -2.57
C ILE A 10 -9.25 30.99 -2.74
N ARG A 11 -7.95 31.25 -2.96
CA ARG A 11 -6.93 30.21 -3.09
C ARG A 11 -6.80 29.35 -1.83
N ILE A 12 -6.85 29.94 -0.65
CA ILE A 12 -6.83 29.19 0.61
C ILE A 12 -8.07 28.28 0.69
N GLY A 13 -9.26 28.80 0.31
CA GLY A 13 -10.48 28.01 0.26
C GLY A 13 -10.39 26.84 -0.73
N GLU A 14 -9.82 27.06 -1.92
CA GLU A 14 -9.59 26.02 -2.93
C GLU A 14 -8.64 24.92 -2.40
N VAL A 15 -7.52 25.31 -1.78
CA VAL A 15 -6.55 24.35 -1.21
C VAL A 15 -7.18 23.54 -0.08
N LEU A 16 -7.90 24.20 0.83
CA LEU A 16 -8.61 23.51 1.92
C LEU A 16 -9.68 22.56 1.37
N GLY A 17 -10.42 23.00 0.34
CA GLY A 17 -11.41 22.18 -0.35
C GLY A 17 -10.79 20.91 -0.96
N VAL A 18 -9.64 21.04 -1.62
CA VAL A 18 -8.91 19.89 -2.18
C VAL A 18 -8.46 18.94 -1.07
N ILE A 19 -7.90 19.45 0.03
CA ILE A 19 -7.45 18.63 1.16
C ILE A 19 -8.62 17.83 1.76
N VAL A 20 -9.74 18.49 2.04
CA VAL A 20 -10.94 17.85 2.60
C VAL A 20 -11.48 16.80 1.63
N LEU A 21 -11.64 17.16 0.35
CA LEU A 21 -12.13 16.24 -0.68
C LEU A 21 -11.23 15.00 -0.81
N THR A 22 -9.91 15.20 -0.84
CA THR A 22 -8.95 14.10 -0.89
C THR A 22 -9.10 13.20 0.34
N GLY A 23 -9.19 13.77 1.54
CA GLY A 23 -9.41 13.00 2.77
C GLY A 23 -10.69 12.18 2.74
N VAL A 24 -11.81 12.79 2.29
CA VAL A 24 -13.09 12.07 2.13
C VAL A 24 -12.97 10.94 1.10
N CYS A 25 -12.36 11.19 -0.06
CA CYS A 25 -12.15 10.16 -1.07
C CYS A 25 -11.30 8.99 -0.54
N CYS A 26 -10.22 9.28 0.18
CA CYS A 26 -9.37 8.27 0.79
C CYS A 26 -10.13 7.41 1.80
N MET A 27 -10.95 8.03 2.65
CA MET A 27 -11.78 7.32 3.61
C MET A 27 -12.85 6.46 2.94
N LEU A 28 -13.48 6.95 1.87
CA LEU A 28 -14.45 6.18 1.09
C LEU A 28 -13.80 4.96 0.41
N LEU A 29 -12.61 5.12 -0.17
CA LEU A 29 -11.86 4.02 -0.76
C LEU A 29 -11.54 2.94 0.28
N LEU A 30 -11.08 3.34 1.46
CA LEU A 30 -10.80 2.41 2.55
C LEU A 30 -12.09 1.72 3.04
N PHE A 31 -13.20 2.46 3.15
CA PHE A 31 -14.50 1.92 3.50
C PHE A 31 -14.96 0.84 2.50
N PHE A 32 -14.97 1.16 1.20
CA PHE A 32 -15.38 0.20 0.16
C PHE A 32 -14.47 -1.02 0.09
N SER A 33 -13.17 -0.83 0.28
CA SER A 33 -12.22 -1.94 0.41
C SER A 33 -12.56 -2.83 1.62
N GLY A 34 -12.89 -2.23 2.76
CA GLY A 34 -13.28 -2.95 3.97
C GLY A 34 -14.55 -3.78 3.83
N LEU A 35 -15.46 -3.43 2.89
CA LEU A 35 -16.69 -4.20 2.61
C LEU A 35 -16.44 -5.51 1.85
N ILE A 36 -15.23 -5.73 1.32
CA ILE A 36 -14.88 -7.00 0.70
C ILE A 36 -14.79 -8.06 1.80
N PRO A 37 -15.57 -9.18 1.73
CA PRO A 37 -15.57 -10.18 2.78
C PRO A 37 -14.18 -10.82 2.96
N GLN A 38 -13.81 -11.14 4.18
CA GLN A 38 -12.58 -11.85 4.51
C GLN A 38 -12.46 -13.15 3.73
N SER A 39 -13.57 -13.91 3.61
CA SER A 39 -13.62 -15.17 2.86
C SER A 39 -13.27 -15.02 1.38
N ALA A 40 -13.55 -13.86 0.77
CA ALA A 40 -13.29 -13.64 -0.65
C ALA A 40 -11.80 -13.42 -0.96
N ILE A 41 -11.00 -13.00 0.02
CA ILE A 41 -9.55 -12.75 -0.12
C ILE A 41 -8.70 -13.85 0.54
N LYS A 42 -9.33 -14.82 1.20
CA LYS A 42 -8.65 -15.86 1.99
C LYS A 42 -7.61 -16.62 1.16
N ASP A 43 -7.95 -17.03 -0.05
CA ASP A 43 -7.03 -17.80 -0.90
C ASP A 43 -5.78 -17.00 -1.25
N GLY A 44 -5.91 -15.73 -1.64
CA GLY A 44 -4.78 -14.83 -1.89
C GLY A 44 -3.92 -14.59 -0.64
N CYS A 45 -4.53 -14.50 0.54
CA CYS A 45 -3.80 -14.38 1.80
C CYS A 45 -3.03 -15.66 2.15
N VAL A 46 -3.63 -16.84 1.94
CA VAL A 46 -2.97 -18.14 2.20
C VAL A 46 -1.79 -18.36 1.27
N GLU A 47 -1.92 -18.10 -0.03
CA GLU A 47 -0.79 -18.20 -0.97
C GLU A 47 0.31 -17.19 -0.62
N SER A 48 -0.05 -15.96 -0.24
CA SER A 48 0.91 -14.97 0.24
C SER A 48 1.64 -15.41 1.51
N ALA A 49 0.92 -15.99 2.48
CA ALA A 49 1.53 -16.50 3.71
C ALA A 49 2.49 -17.64 3.43
N LYS A 50 2.17 -18.53 2.49
CA LYS A 50 3.06 -19.59 2.03
C LYS A 50 4.33 -19.02 1.40
N TYR A 51 4.18 -18.04 0.50
CA TYR A 51 5.32 -17.33 -0.09
C TYR A 51 6.24 -16.74 0.99
N PHE A 52 5.69 -16.00 1.95
CA PHE A 52 6.49 -15.40 3.03
C PHE A 52 7.15 -16.42 3.92
N ASN A 53 6.48 -17.54 4.23
CA ASN A 53 7.05 -18.60 5.05
C ASN A 53 8.24 -19.33 4.39
N GLU A 54 8.31 -19.32 3.06
CA GLU A 54 9.38 -19.91 2.27
C GLU A 54 10.54 -18.93 1.98
N HIS A 55 10.37 -17.63 2.31
CA HIS A 55 11.33 -16.58 1.97
C HIS A 55 11.77 -15.78 3.19
N ASP A 56 12.99 -15.23 3.11
CA ASP A 56 13.54 -14.34 4.13
C ASP A 56 12.71 -13.05 4.26
N LEU A 57 12.81 -12.38 5.43
CA LEU A 57 12.17 -11.10 5.69
C LEU A 57 12.64 -9.98 4.72
N PHE A 58 13.88 -10.06 4.28
CA PHE A 58 14.51 -9.06 3.41
C PHE A 58 15.37 -9.72 2.32
N PRO A 59 14.78 -10.54 1.42
CA PRO A 59 15.54 -11.20 0.38
C PRO A 59 16.09 -10.20 -0.64
N TYR A 60 17.25 -10.52 -1.22
CA TYR A 60 17.79 -9.76 -2.32
C TYR A 60 17.14 -10.19 -3.65
N LEU A 61 16.65 -9.23 -4.45
CA LEU A 61 16.23 -9.50 -5.83
C LEU A 61 17.43 -9.70 -6.76
N ILE A 62 18.54 -9.00 -6.48
CA ILE A 62 19.83 -9.18 -7.16
C ILE A 62 20.86 -9.42 -6.05
N GLU A 63 21.51 -10.56 -6.12
CA GLU A 63 22.50 -10.98 -5.12
C GLU A 63 23.59 -9.94 -4.90
N ASN A 64 23.87 -9.64 -3.64
CA ASN A 64 24.86 -8.63 -3.20
C ASN A 64 24.55 -7.17 -3.57
N GLN A 65 23.33 -6.85 -4.03
CA GLN A 65 22.89 -5.49 -4.30
C GLN A 65 21.94 -5.01 -3.19
N PHE A 66 22.46 -4.26 -2.22
CA PHE A 66 21.70 -3.82 -1.05
C PHE A 66 20.41 -3.07 -1.41
N ASN A 67 20.42 -2.27 -2.47
CA ASN A 67 19.28 -1.48 -2.92
C ASN A 67 18.14 -2.32 -3.52
N THR A 68 18.36 -3.61 -3.74
CA THR A 68 17.37 -4.55 -4.29
C THR A 68 16.74 -5.43 -3.22
N ARG A 69 16.86 -5.07 -1.95
CA ARG A 69 16.18 -5.79 -0.87
C ARG A 69 14.69 -5.59 -0.93
N GLN A 70 13.97 -6.69 -0.99
CA GLN A 70 12.52 -6.71 -0.92
C GLN A 70 12.07 -6.67 0.54
N ASP A 71 11.07 -5.86 0.86
CA ASP A 71 10.55 -5.73 2.22
C ASP A 71 9.36 -6.68 2.45
N ASN A 72 9.68 -7.97 2.62
CA ASN A 72 8.68 -8.99 2.98
C ASN A 72 8.11 -8.73 4.37
N TYR A 73 8.87 -8.10 5.28
CA TYR A 73 8.43 -7.81 6.64
C TYR A 73 7.19 -6.88 6.63
N SER A 74 7.28 -5.75 5.94
CA SER A 74 6.17 -4.80 5.88
C SER A 74 4.98 -5.34 5.08
N ASP A 75 5.24 -6.04 3.98
CA ASP A 75 4.20 -6.62 3.15
C ASP A 75 3.44 -7.73 3.89
N CYS A 76 4.13 -8.55 4.67
CA CYS A 76 3.53 -9.59 5.52
C CYS A 76 2.57 -8.99 6.55
N ILE A 77 2.99 -7.92 7.26
CA ILE A 77 2.13 -7.20 8.21
C ILE A 77 0.90 -6.60 7.49
N LEU A 78 1.08 -6.04 6.28
CA LEU A 78 -0.05 -5.50 5.51
C LEU A 78 -1.06 -6.57 5.11
N VAL A 79 -0.59 -7.76 4.72
CA VAL A 79 -1.48 -8.89 4.39
C VAL A 79 -2.22 -9.37 5.64
N ASP A 80 -1.56 -9.43 6.78
CA ASP A 80 -2.19 -9.83 8.03
C ASP A 80 -3.24 -8.81 8.50
N ILE A 81 -2.94 -7.51 8.48
CA ILE A 81 -3.90 -6.45 8.75
C ILE A 81 -5.11 -6.58 7.80
N MET A 82 -4.86 -6.76 6.50
CA MET A 82 -5.90 -6.88 5.49
C MET A 82 -6.83 -8.08 5.76
N TYR A 83 -6.27 -9.20 6.17
CA TYR A 83 -7.03 -10.40 6.54
C TYR A 83 -7.91 -10.16 7.76
N HIS A 84 -7.41 -9.45 8.78
CA HIS A 84 -8.13 -9.19 10.04
C HIS A 84 -9.09 -7.98 10.00
N ILE A 85 -9.36 -7.40 8.82
CA ILE A 85 -10.45 -6.42 8.71
C ILE A 85 -11.77 -7.15 8.90
N SER A 86 -12.48 -6.82 10.00
CA SER A 86 -13.76 -7.43 10.37
C SER A 86 -14.85 -7.10 9.36
N ASP A 87 -15.63 -8.11 8.98
CA ASP A 87 -16.81 -7.93 8.12
C ASP A 87 -17.93 -7.18 8.84
N ASP A 88 -17.99 -7.26 10.17
CA ASP A 88 -19.02 -6.58 11.00
C ASP A 88 -18.70 -5.10 11.25
N GLU A 89 -17.40 -4.75 11.44
CA GLU A 89 -16.94 -3.38 11.71
C GLU A 89 -15.84 -2.93 10.74
N PRO A 90 -16.08 -2.91 9.41
CA PRO A 90 -15.05 -2.73 8.41
C PRO A 90 -14.27 -1.41 8.53
N VAL A 91 -14.95 -0.31 8.88
CA VAL A 91 -14.29 1.00 9.05
C VAL A 91 -13.39 1.01 10.27
N LYS A 92 -13.92 0.56 11.40
CA LYS A 92 -13.20 0.57 12.68
C LYS A 92 -11.98 -0.33 12.62
N SER A 93 -12.11 -1.55 12.09
CA SER A 93 -11.02 -2.50 11.97
C SER A 93 -9.96 -2.04 10.95
N SER A 94 -10.36 -1.44 9.82
CA SER A 94 -9.43 -0.85 8.86
C SER A 94 -8.61 0.31 9.44
N VAL A 95 -9.22 1.13 10.31
CA VAL A 95 -8.50 2.24 10.98
C VAL A 95 -7.62 1.72 12.11
N LYS A 96 -8.08 0.72 12.86
CA LYS A 96 -7.34 0.07 13.93
C LYS A 96 -6.13 -0.68 13.40
N ALA A 97 -6.28 -1.29 12.22
CA ALA A 97 -5.22 -2.01 11.50
C ALA A 97 -4.53 -3.06 12.40
N SER A 98 -5.32 -3.94 13.02
CA SER A 98 -4.80 -4.96 13.92
C SER A 98 -4.21 -6.13 13.13
N TYR A 99 -3.13 -6.71 13.67
CA TYR A 99 -2.49 -7.90 13.11
C TYR A 99 -2.01 -8.83 14.24
N TYR A 100 -1.67 -10.06 13.90
CA TYR A 100 -1.12 -11.03 14.83
C TYR A 100 0.41 -10.93 14.87
N GLN A 101 0.94 -10.64 16.05
CA GLN A 101 2.39 -10.65 16.31
C GLN A 101 2.73 -11.88 17.15
N PRO A 102 3.51 -12.84 16.64
CA PRO A 102 3.96 -14.00 17.42
C PRO A 102 4.91 -13.58 18.53
N GLU A 103 5.12 -14.43 19.53
CA GLU A 103 6.05 -14.19 20.65
C GLU A 103 7.52 -14.07 20.18
N TYR A 104 7.87 -14.75 19.11
CA TYR A 104 9.15 -14.62 18.40
C TYR A 104 8.97 -13.64 17.23
N GLU A 105 9.94 -12.81 16.97
CA GLU A 105 9.84 -11.63 16.06
C GLU A 105 9.66 -11.95 14.55
N ASN A 106 9.45 -13.20 14.15
CA ASN A 106 9.30 -13.56 12.75
C ASN A 106 7.85 -13.41 12.28
N VAL A 107 7.51 -12.27 11.70
CA VAL A 107 6.16 -11.97 11.18
C VAL A 107 5.72 -12.88 10.03
N ASN A 108 6.66 -13.46 9.25
CA ASN A 108 6.31 -14.37 8.17
C ASN A 108 5.67 -15.66 8.73
N ILE A 109 6.22 -16.18 9.82
CA ILE A 109 5.64 -17.31 10.53
C ILE A 109 4.33 -16.90 11.21
N GLY A 110 4.29 -15.69 11.79
CA GLY A 110 3.09 -15.16 12.43
C GLY A 110 1.89 -15.10 11.51
N LEU A 111 2.06 -14.61 10.28
CA LEU A 111 0.98 -14.61 9.27
C LEU A 111 0.52 -16.03 8.94
N TRP A 112 1.47 -16.96 8.76
CA TRP A 112 1.14 -18.36 8.48
C TRP A 112 0.31 -18.98 9.62
N GLU A 113 0.74 -18.81 10.88
CA GLU A 113 0.01 -19.28 12.06
C GLU A 113 -1.36 -18.62 12.19
N SER A 114 -1.44 -17.31 11.98
CA SER A 114 -2.68 -16.54 12.02
C SER A 114 -3.74 -17.13 11.09
N LEU A 115 -3.35 -17.46 9.87
CA LEU A 115 -4.26 -18.02 8.86
C LEU A 115 -4.62 -19.49 9.08
N GLN A 116 -3.68 -20.32 9.55
CA GLN A 116 -3.89 -21.76 9.74
C GLN A 116 -4.60 -22.10 11.04
N GLU A 117 -4.29 -21.38 12.11
CA GLU A 117 -4.81 -21.62 13.44
C GLU A 117 -5.91 -20.63 13.85
N GLU A 118 -6.33 -19.77 12.91
CA GLU A 118 -7.36 -18.73 13.13
C GLU A 118 -7.04 -17.85 14.36
N LYS A 119 -5.77 -17.44 14.49
CA LYS A 119 -5.33 -16.59 15.61
C LYS A 119 -5.98 -15.22 15.53
N GLU A 120 -6.45 -14.74 16.69
CA GLU A 120 -6.95 -13.39 16.81
C GLU A 120 -5.79 -12.37 16.80
N PRO A 121 -5.97 -11.20 16.17
CA PRO A 121 -4.96 -10.14 16.18
C PRO A 121 -4.72 -9.63 17.60
N ASN A 122 -3.46 -9.48 17.98
CA ASN A 122 -3.03 -9.08 19.32
C ASN A 122 -2.30 -7.74 19.38
N VAL A 123 -2.02 -7.12 18.22
CA VAL A 123 -1.36 -5.81 18.11
C VAL A 123 -2.20 -4.87 17.27
N ASP A 124 -2.43 -3.64 17.78
CA ASP A 124 -3.08 -2.56 17.05
C ASP A 124 -2.02 -1.66 16.40
N TYR A 125 -2.14 -1.43 15.09
CA TYR A 125 -1.19 -0.62 14.33
C TYR A 125 -1.81 0.67 13.76
N SER A 126 -2.58 1.36 14.58
CA SER A 126 -3.27 2.60 14.23
C SER A 126 -2.34 3.82 14.05
N ARG A 127 -1.01 3.64 14.21
CA ARG A 127 -0.02 4.72 14.12
C ARG A 127 0.07 5.37 12.74
N TYR A 128 -0.20 4.61 11.69
CA TYR A 128 -0.14 5.06 10.30
C TYR A 128 -1.48 4.85 9.61
N TRP A 129 -1.73 5.66 8.59
CA TRP A 129 -2.85 5.42 7.70
C TRP A 129 -2.49 4.34 6.67
N HIS A 130 -3.20 3.23 6.70
CA HIS A 130 -2.97 2.09 5.83
C HIS A 130 -3.75 2.19 4.51
N GLY A 131 -3.59 3.30 3.79
CA GLY A 131 -4.29 3.56 2.52
C GLY A 131 -4.01 2.53 1.42
N THR A 132 -2.89 1.84 1.50
CA THR A 132 -2.54 0.74 0.60
C THR A 132 -3.59 -0.37 0.61
N LEU A 133 -4.27 -0.61 1.75
CA LEU A 133 -5.36 -1.57 1.88
C LEU A 133 -6.52 -1.30 0.91
N SER A 134 -6.74 -0.02 0.57
CA SER A 134 -7.78 0.39 -0.39
C SER A 134 -7.57 -0.21 -1.80
N PHE A 135 -6.34 -0.54 -2.14
CA PHE A 135 -5.96 -1.12 -3.43
C PHE A 135 -5.58 -2.59 -3.30
N LEU A 136 -4.90 -2.98 -2.23
CA LEU A 136 -4.41 -4.32 -2.03
C LEU A 136 -5.57 -5.31 -1.84
N ARG A 137 -6.54 -4.99 -0.98
CA ARG A 137 -7.67 -5.88 -0.70
C ARG A 137 -8.52 -6.20 -1.94
N PRO A 138 -8.88 -5.25 -2.82
CA PRO A 138 -9.52 -5.58 -4.09
C PRO A 138 -8.65 -6.44 -5.03
N LEU A 139 -7.33 -6.26 -5.05
CA LEU A 139 -6.44 -7.08 -5.85
C LEU A 139 -6.43 -8.54 -5.38
N PHE A 140 -6.53 -8.79 -4.09
CA PHE A 140 -6.54 -10.13 -3.51
C PHE A 140 -7.80 -10.95 -3.82
N LEU A 141 -8.79 -10.35 -4.48
CA LEU A 141 -9.90 -11.10 -5.10
C LEU A 141 -9.45 -11.96 -6.30
N VAL A 142 -8.32 -11.62 -6.92
CA VAL A 142 -7.85 -12.25 -8.16
C VAL A 142 -6.39 -12.65 -8.15
N THR A 143 -5.63 -12.27 -7.11
CA THR A 143 -4.19 -12.54 -7.01
C THR A 143 -3.73 -12.58 -5.54
N ASP A 144 -2.45 -12.81 -5.35
CA ASP A 144 -1.71 -12.82 -4.09
C ASP A 144 -0.72 -11.64 -4.01
N ILE A 145 0.24 -11.68 -3.07
CA ILE A 145 1.25 -10.63 -2.90
C ILE A 145 2.20 -10.51 -4.09
N GLU A 146 2.57 -11.62 -4.74
CA GLU A 146 3.47 -11.59 -5.89
C GLU A 146 2.79 -10.91 -7.09
N GLY A 147 1.55 -11.30 -7.39
CA GLY A 147 0.75 -10.65 -8.43
C GLY A 147 0.44 -9.20 -8.12
N ALA A 148 0.14 -8.85 -6.87
CA ALA A 148 -0.06 -7.47 -6.45
C ALA A 148 1.20 -6.61 -6.66
N ARG A 149 2.39 -7.13 -6.34
CA ARG A 149 3.68 -6.47 -6.61
C ARG A 149 3.89 -6.21 -8.11
N ILE A 150 3.56 -7.18 -8.95
CA ILE A 150 3.64 -7.02 -10.42
C ILE A 150 2.70 -5.91 -10.89
N VAL A 151 1.46 -5.88 -10.40
CA VAL A 151 0.48 -4.84 -10.75
C VAL A 151 0.98 -3.46 -10.31
N PHE A 152 1.47 -3.31 -9.08
CA PHE A 152 2.01 -2.04 -8.60
C PHE A 152 3.26 -1.59 -9.37
N ALA A 153 4.16 -2.52 -9.71
CA ALA A 153 5.32 -2.23 -10.54
C ALA A 153 4.91 -1.75 -11.94
N ALA A 154 3.92 -2.40 -12.55
CA ALA A 154 3.39 -1.98 -13.85
C ALA A 154 2.76 -0.59 -13.80
N ILE A 155 1.93 -0.29 -12.78
CA ILE A 155 1.35 1.03 -12.56
C ILE A 155 2.46 2.08 -12.39
N TRP A 156 3.47 1.78 -11.57
CA TRP A 156 4.59 2.68 -11.34
C TRP A 156 5.36 2.99 -12.63
N ILE A 157 5.66 1.97 -13.46
CA ILE A 157 6.32 2.15 -14.76
C ILE A 157 5.48 3.04 -15.69
N VAL A 158 4.17 2.80 -15.78
CA VAL A 158 3.25 3.61 -16.60
C VAL A 158 3.26 5.06 -16.12
N LEU A 159 3.16 5.31 -14.81
CA LEU A 159 3.20 6.66 -14.25
C LEU A 159 4.55 7.36 -14.49
N MET A 160 5.66 6.62 -14.37
CA MET A 160 6.99 7.13 -14.67
C MET A 160 7.09 7.56 -16.13
N LEU A 161 6.68 6.71 -17.07
CA LEU A 161 6.70 7.01 -18.49
C LEU A 161 5.77 8.19 -18.84
N LEU A 162 4.60 8.28 -18.23
CA LEU A 162 3.69 9.39 -18.41
C LEU A 162 4.31 10.70 -17.91
N ASN A 163 4.96 10.71 -16.75
CA ASN A 163 5.66 11.90 -16.24
C ASN A 163 6.78 12.33 -17.19
N MET A 164 7.59 11.39 -17.68
CA MET A 164 8.63 11.67 -18.66
C MET A 164 8.06 12.28 -19.94
N TRP A 165 6.98 11.72 -20.47
CA TRP A 165 6.31 12.23 -21.66
C TRP A 165 5.78 13.66 -21.45
N LEU A 166 5.16 13.94 -20.29
CA LEU A 166 4.66 15.29 -19.95
C LEU A 166 5.81 16.30 -19.85
N MET A 167 6.92 15.95 -19.18
CA MET A 167 8.11 16.80 -19.10
C MET A 167 8.70 17.08 -20.49
N TRP A 168 8.76 16.04 -21.34
CA TRP A 168 9.23 16.18 -22.70
C TRP A 168 8.37 17.12 -23.54
N LYS A 169 7.05 16.98 -23.44
CA LYS A 169 6.08 17.86 -24.11
C LYS A 169 6.19 19.32 -23.69
N GLN A 170 6.52 19.56 -22.41
CA GLN A 170 6.69 20.93 -21.86
C GLN A 170 8.08 21.52 -22.19
N GLY A 171 8.91 20.83 -22.96
CA GLY A 171 10.26 21.28 -23.34
C GLY A 171 11.34 21.03 -22.26
N ALA A 172 10.98 20.44 -21.13
CA ALA A 172 11.91 20.12 -20.03
C ALA A 172 12.71 18.82 -20.27
N LYS A 173 13.30 18.66 -21.44
CA LYS A 173 13.95 17.42 -21.88
C LYS A 173 15.09 16.97 -20.97
N ALA A 174 15.95 17.91 -20.54
CA ALA A 174 17.05 17.59 -19.62
C ALA A 174 16.50 17.04 -18.28
N LEU A 175 15.42 17.63 -17.76
CA LEU A 175 14.76 17.14 -16.52
C LEU A 175 14.18 15.74 -16.70
N ALA A 176 13.57 15.44 -17.87
CA ALA A 176 13.07 14.10 -18.16
C ALA A 176 14.19 13.04 -18.19
N ILE A 177 15.35 13.38 -18.77
CA ILE A 177 16.52 12.50 -18.78
C ILE A 177 17.07 12.29 -17.35
N CYS A 178 17.23 13.36 -16.57
CA CYS A 178 17.67 13.26 -15.18
C CYS A 178 16.69 12.44 -14.33
N TYR A 179 15.39 12.61 -14.55
CA TYR A 179 14.34 11.84 -13.87
C TYR A 179 14.48 10.34 -14.17
N LEU A 180 14.65 9.94 -15.42
CA LEU A 180 14.89 8.53 -15.79
C LEU A 180 16.19 8.00 -15.18
N ALA A 181 17.30 8.77 -15.30
CA ALA A 181 18.58 8.35 -14.73
C ALA A 181 18.49 8.15 -13.21
N ALA A 182 17.80 9.03 -12.50
CA ALA A 182 17.58 8.88 -11.05
C ALA A 182 16.83 7.58 -10.72
N HIS A 183 15.81 7.20 -11.49
CA HIS A 183 15.08 5.95 -11.28
C HIS A 183 15.93 4.70 -11.53
N ILE A 184 16.81 4.74 -12.55
CA ILE A 184 17.73 3.62 -12.84
C ILE A 184 18.81 3.46 -11.75
N VAL A 185 19.27 4.58 -11.18
CA VAL A 185 20.33 4.54 -10.13
C VAL A 185 19.77 4.18 -8.76
N MET A 186 18.50 4.49 -8.49
CA MET A 186 17.86 4.24 -7.19
C MET A 186 17.19 2.86 -7.08
N GLN A 187 17.12 2.12 -8.15
CA GLN A 187 16.72 0.71 -8.17
C GLN A 187 17.96 -0.18 -8.10
#